data_29606c73a9129cd99b05ffc88b664156
#
_entry.id   29606c73a9129cd99b05ffc88b664156
#
_cell.length_a   1.000
_cell.length_b   1.000
_cell.length_c   1.000
_cell.angle_alpha   90.00
_cell.angle_beta   90.00
_cell.angle_gamma   90.00
#
_symmetry.space_group_name_H-M   'P 1'
#
loop_
_entity.id
_entity.type
_entity.pdbx_description
1 polymer ?
#
loop_
_entity_poly.entity_id
_entity_poly.type
_entity_poly.pdbx_seq_one_letter_code
_entity_poly.pdbx_strand_id
1 'polypeptide(L)'
;KYWGNFPGFASGWNYWILYILVSMAELTAVGIYINFWWPEIPLWASSLFFFIVINALNLGSVKLFGETEFWFAIIKVIAIIAMIIFGSYLLISGTGGETATISNLWNNGGFFPKGWFDNTESGYQGLLAAMALIMFSFGGLELIGITAAEAKNPEKTIPKATNQVIYRILIFYVGSLIILFSLSPWQNITTDSSPFITVFDNLKGLNFNFFGRDI
;
A
#
# COMPACT_ATOMS: atom_id res chain seq x y z
N LYS A 1 20.72 -15.73 -17.96
CA LYS A 1 20.98 -16.88 -18.83
C LYS A 1 20.86 -16.52 -20.32
N TYR A 2 19.85 -15.73 -20.73
CA TYR A 2 19.61 -15.35 -22.13
C TYR A 2 20.42 -14.13 -22.60
N TRP A 3 20.79 -13.24 -21.71
CA TRP A 3 21.46 -11.96 -21.99
C TRP A 3 22.92 -11.92 -21.52
N GLY A 4 23.42 -13.03 -20.96
CA GLY A 4 24.78 -13.15 -20.47
C GLY A 4 24.95 -12.87 -18.96
N ASN A 5 26.20 -12.92 -18.49
CA ASN A 5 26.49 -12.84 -17.06
C ASN A 5 26.36 -11.43 -16.48
N PHE A 6 26.74 -10.40 -17.24
CA PHE A 6 26.71 -9.01 -16.76
C PHE A 6 25.29 -8.50 -16.48
N PRO A 7 24.29 -8.65 -17.39
CA PRO A 7 22.92 -8.28 -17.07
C PRO A 7 22.33 -9.03 -15.88
N GLY A 8 22.66 -10.32 -15.73
CA GLY A 8 22.24 -11.11 -14.57
C GLY A 8 22.81 -10.56 -13.25
N PHE A 9 24.10 -10.24 -13.24
CA PHE A 9 24.75 -9.60 -12.09
C PHE A 9 24.16 -8.23 -11.76
N ALA A 10 24.00 -7.37 -12.77
CA ALA A 10 23.43 -6.04 -12.60
C ALA A 10 21.98 -6.09 -12.07
N SER A 11 21.15 -7.01 -12.60
CA SER A 11 19.79 -7.22 -12.11
C SER A 11 19.75 -7.66 -10.64
N GLY A 12 20.64 -8.58 -10.25
CA GLY A 12 20.72 -9.04 -8.86
C GLY A 12 21.08 -7.92 -7.89
N TRP A 13 22.06 -7.08 -8.26
CA TRP A 13 22.45 -5.93 -7.46
C TRP A 13 21.36 -4.86 -7.39
N ASN A 14 20.70 -4.54 -8.51
CA ASN A 14 19.58 -3.60 -8.52
C ASN A 14 18.44 -4.10 -7.63
N TYR A 15 18.15 -5.40 -7.67
CA TYR A 15 17.12 -6.00 -6.84
C TYR A 15 17.45 -5.90 -5.35
N TRP A 16 18.69 -6.19 -4.98
CA TRP A 16 19.17 -6.05 -3.61
C TRP A 16 19.08 -4.61 -3.09
N ILE A 17 19.54 -3.63 -3.87
CA ILE A 17 19.43 -2.21 -3.53
C ILE A 17 17.97 -1.79 -3.39
N LEU A 18 17.09 -2.23 -4.30
CA LEU A 18 15.65 -1.97 -4.24
C LEU A 18 15.08 -2.42 -2.89
N TYR A 19 15.39 -3.64 -2.45
CA TYR A 19 14.87 -4.16 -1.17
C TYR A 19 15.39 -3.39 0.04
N ILE A 20 16.63 -2.91 0.01
CA ILE A 20 17.14 -2.03 1.07
C ILE A 20 16.33 -0.73 1.12
N LEU A 21 16.14 -0.08 -0.03
CA LEU A 21 15.39 1.18 -0.09
C LEU A 21 13.93 1.00 0.31
N VAL A 22 13.28 -0.08 -0.14
CA VAL A 22 11.91 -0.43 0.27
C VAL A 22 11.84 -0.65 1.78
N SER A 23 12.76 -1.41 2.36
CA SER A 23 12.80 -1.64 3.81
C SER A 23 12.95 -0.34 4.60
N MET A 24 13.76 0.60 4.11
CA MET A 24 13.90 1.92 4.74
C MET A 24 12.59 2.71 4.68
N ALA A 25 11.91 2.71 3.54
CA ALA A 25 10.62 3.37 3.37
C ALA A 25 9.54 2.76 4.27
N GLU A 26 9.45 1.43 4.34
CA GLU A 26 8.52 0.69 5.19
C GLU A 26 8.74 0.98 6.68
N LEU A 27 9.99 0.97 7.15
CA LEU A 27 10.32 1.32 8.54
C LEU A 27 9.97 2.76 8.88
N THR A 28 10.16 3.68 7.94
CA THR A 28 9.74 5.08 8.10
C THR A 28 8.22 5.19 8.20
N ALA A 29 7.49 4.49 7.33
CA ALA A 29 6.03 4.47 7.36
C ALA A 29 5.49 3.92 8.69
N VAL A 30 6.07 2.84 9.20
CA VAL A 30 5.71 2.30 10.52
C VAL A 30 5.96 3.34 11.62
N GLY A 31 7.07 4.07 11.55
CA GLY A 31 7.37 5.16 12.49
C GLY A 31 6.26 6.23 12.49
N ILE A 32 5.80 6.64 11.31
CA ILE A 32 4.72 7.63 11.16
C ILE A 32 3.41 7.10 11.76
N TYR A 33 3.06 5.82 11.50
CA TYR A 33 1.84 5.23 12.08
C TYR A 33 1.88 5.15 13.59
N ILE A 34 3.00 4.78 14.18
CA ILE A 34 3.16 4.73 15.64
C ILE A 34 3.09 6.15 16.24
N ASN A 35 3.75 7.11 15.61
CA ASN A 35 3.74 8.51 16.06
C ASN A 35 2.34 9.14 16.02
N PHE A 36 1.48 8.72 15.10
CA PHE A 36 0.09 9.15 15.05
C PHE A 36 -0.68 8.75 16.34
N TRP A 37 -0.49 7.51 16.81
CA TRP A 37 -1.15 7.00 18.02
C TRP A 37 -0.44 7.40 19.31
N TRP A 38 0.88 7.49 19.27
CA TRP A 38 1.74 7.81 20.40
C TRP A 38 2.76 8.87 20.01
N PRO A 39 2.36 10.16 20.02
CA PRO A 39 3.25 11.27 19.63
C PRO A 39 4.51 11.42 20.49
N GLU A 40 4.49 10.89 21.73
CA GLU A 40 5.64 10.91 22.62
C GLU A 40 6.78 9.99 22.17
N ILE A 41 6.48 8.98 21.33
CA ILE A 41 7.49 8.04 20.84
C ILE A 41 8.18 8.65 19.62
N PRO A 42 9.51 8.90 19.69
CA PRO A 42 10.22 9.44 18.54
C PRO A 42 10.28 8.43 17.40
N LEU A 43 10.17 8.90 16.16
CA LEU A 43 10.16 8.09 14.93
C LEU A 43 11.28 7.06 14.87
N TRP A 44 12.50 7.47 15.27
CA TRP A 44 13.66 6.56 15.24
C TRP A 44 13.53 5.38 16.20
N ALA A 45 12.89 5.57 17.36
CA ALA A 45 12.75 4.51 18.36
C ALA A 45 11.78 3.42 17.89
N SER A 46 10.63 3.80 17.32
CA SER A 46 9.68 2.86 16.72
C SER A 46 10.30 2.14 15.51
N SER A 47 10.97 2.87 14.63
CA SER A 47 11.66 2.27 13.48
C SER A 47 12.74 1.28 13.90
N LEU A 48 13.55 1.62 14.91
CA LEU A 48 14.58 0.73 15.44
C LEU A 48 13.97 -0.53 16.09
N PHE A 49 12.90 -0.38 16.85
CA PHE A 49 12.21 -1.50 17.46
C PHE A 49 11.73 -2.51 16.39
N PHE A 50 11.02 -2.03 15.36
CA PHE A 50 10.53 -2.90 14.29
C PHE A 50 11.67 -3.46 13.44
N PHE A 51 12.73 -2.70 13.22
CA PHE A 51 13.94 -3.22 12.57
C PHE A 51 14.52 -4.42 13.31
N ILE A 52 14.66 -4.33 14.63
CA ILE A 52 15.16 -5.43 15.46
C ILE A 52 14.21 -6.63 15.40
N VAL A 53 12.90 -6.41 15.56
CA VAL A 53 11.90 -7.48 15.53
C VAL A 53 11.90 -8.22 14.19
N ILE A 54 11.88 -7.49 13.08
CA ILE A 54 11.88 -8.09 11.73
C ILE A 54 13.15 -8.88 11.48
N ASN A 55 14.32 -8.33 11.87
CA ASN A 55 15.59 -9.05 11.71
C ASN A 55 15.63 -10.30 12.61
N ALA A 56 15.16 -10.23 13.84
CA ALA A 56 15.10 -11.39 14.74
C ALA A 56 14.20 -12.50 14.16
N LEU A 57 13.05 -12.15 13.58
CA LEU A 57 12.18 -13.11 12.89
C LEU A 57 12.87 -13.70 11.64
N ASN A 58 13.59 -12.90 10.89
CA ASN A 58 14.27 -13.31 9.67
C ASN A 58 15.47 -14.23 9.94
N LEU A 59 16.20 -13.97 11.04
CA LEU A 59 17.32 -14.81 11.49
C LEU A 59 16.85 -16.09 12.20
N GLY A 60 15.55 -16.20 12.46
CA GLY A 60 14.94 -17.39 13.03
C GLY A 60 14.88 -18.55 12.05
N SER A 61 14.00 -19.52 12.33
CA SER A 61 13.80 -20.64 11.42
C SER A 61 12.99 -20.25 10.18
N VAL A 62 13.27 -20.86 9.03
CA VAL A 62 12.50 -20.69 7.77
C VAL A 62 11.00 -20.95 8.00
N LYS A 63 10.66 -21.90 8.87
CA LYS A 63 9.28 -22.20 9.22
C LYS A 63 8.62 -21.03 9.96
N LEU A 64 9.29 -20.44 10.95
CA LEU A 64 8.78 -19.30 11.71
C LEU A 64 8.57 -18.08 10.77
N PHE A 65 9.51 -17.84 9.89
CA PHE A 65 9.41 -16.77 8.89
C PHE A 65 8.18 -16.96 7.99
N GLY A 66 8.00 -18.14 7.41
CA GLY A 66 6.87 -18.42 6.53
C GLY A 66 5.50 -18.35 7.24
N GLU A 67 5.39 -18.81 8.49
CA GLU A 67 4.17 -18.67 9.29
C GLU A 67 3.86 -17.20 9.60
N THR A 68 4.86 -16.42 9.95
CA THR A 68 4.71 -14.98 10.25
C THR A 68 4.28 -14.21 9.00
N GLU A 69 4.92 -14.46 7.86
CA GLU A 69 4.57 -13.86 6.58
C GLU A 69 3.13 -14.16 6.17
N PHE A 70 2.70 -15.40 6.33
CA PHE A 70 1.33 -15.84 6.04
C PHE A 70 0.30 -15.06 6.89
N TRP A 71 0.51 -14.97 8.20
CA TRP A 71 -0.40 -14.26 9.09
C TRP A 71 -0.44 -12.76 8.80
N PHE A 72 0.70 -12.13 8.56
CA PHE A 72 0.75 -10.71 8.20
C PHE A 72 0.09 -10.42 6.85
N ALA A 73 0.23 -11.33 5.88
CA ALA A 73 -0.47 -11.21 4.61
C ALA A 73 -1.99 -11.28 4.78
N ILE A 74 -2.49 -12.22 5.60
CA ILE A 74 -3.93 -12.34 5.89
C ILE A 74 -4.47 -11.11 6.61
N ILE A 75 -3.76 -10.59 7.61
CA ILE A 75 -4.17 -9.37 8.34
C ILE A 75 -4.31 -8.20 7.36
N LYS A 76 -3.32 -8.01 6.47
CA LYS A 76 -3.36 -6.96 5.43
C LYS A 76 -4.58 -7.12 4.52
N VAL A 77 -4.85 -8.31 4.05
CA VAL A 77 -6.00 -8.62 3.17
C VAL A 77 -7.31 -8.33 3.88
N ILE A 78 -7.47 -8.79 5.11
CA ILE A 78 -8.68 -8.56 5.92
C ILE A 78 -8.87 -7.05 6.16
N ALA A 79 -7.81 -6.33 6.51
CA ALA A 79 -7.89 -4.87 6.75
C ALA A 79 -8.38 -4.11 5.51
N ILE A 80 -7.86 -4.44 4.32
CA ILE A 80 -8.29 -3.78 3.08
C ILE A 80 -9.74 -4.13 2.73
N ILE A 81 -10.14 -5.41 2.85
CA ILE A 81 -11.52 -5.84 2.60
C ILE A 81 -12.47 -5.17 3.59
N ALA A 82 -12.11 -5.14 4.88
CA ALA A 82 -12.90 -4.48 5.90
C ALA A 82 -13.08 -2.98 5.60
N MET A 83 -12.01 -2.30 5.16
CA MET A 83 -12.08 -0.90 4.73
C MET A 83 -13.02 -0.71 3.53
N ILE A 84 -12.95 -1.60 2.53
CA ILE A 84 -13.84 -1.51 1.35
C ILE A 84 -15.30 -1.70 1.77
N ILE A 85 -15.60 -2.72 2.57
CA ILE A 85 -16.96 -3.01 3.04
C ILE A 85 -17.48 -1.86 3.91
N PHE A 86 -16.69 -1.44 4.89
CA PHE A 86 -17.07 -0.38 5.81
C PHE A 86 -17.21 0.97 5.09
N GLY A 87 -16.27 1.33 4.24
CA GLY A 87 -16.34 2.56 3.46
C GLY A 87 -17.53 2.57 2.49
N SER A 88 -17.85 1.44 1.87
CA SER A 88 -19.06 1.30 1.05
C SER A 88 -20.33 1.49 1.88
N TYR A 89 -20.36 0.93 3.09
CA TYR A 89 -21.48 1.13 4.01
C TYR A 89 -21.66 2.62 4.35
N LEU A 90 -20.59 3.34 4.65
CA LEU A 90 -20.62 4.75 4.98
C LEU A 90 -21.13 5.62 3.82
N LEU A 91 -20.75 5.29 2.58
CA LEU A 91 -21.23 5.97 1.38
C LEU A 91 -22.72 5.72 1.15
N ILE A 92 -23.18 4.48 1.30
CA ILE A 92 -24.58 4.09 1.05
C ILE A 92 -25.51 4.64 2.16
N SER A 93 -25.06 4.59 3.42
CA SER A 93 -25.83 5.08 4.56
C SER A 93 -25.87 6.62 4.68
N GLY A 94 -24.99 7.32 3.94
CA GLY A 94 -24.83 8.76 4.06
C GLY A 94 -24.16 9.22 5.37
N THR A 95 -23.59 8.29 6.14
CA THR A 95 -22.92 8.57 7.42
C THR A 95 -21.43 8.86 7.27
N GLY A 96 -20.90 8.87 6.05
CA GLY A 96 -19.48 9.09 5.75
C GLY A 96 -18.99 10.53 5.93
N GLY A 97 -19.80 11.44 6.42
CA GLY A 97 -19.47 12.86 6.58
C GLY A 97 -19.93 13.71 5.39
N GLU A 98 -19.88 15.04 5.54
CA GLU A 98 -20.38 16.00 4.54
C GLU A 98 -19.62 15.93 3.19
N THR A 99 -18.38 15.50 3.21
CA THR A 99 -17.52 15.40 2.01
C THR A 99 -17.62 14.05 1.31
N ALA A 100 -18.28 13.05 1.91
CA ALA A 100 -18.34 11.71 1.40
C ALA A 100 -19.37 11.61 0.26
N THR A 101 -18.88 11.56 -0.97
CA THR A 101 -19.71 11.40 -2.17
C THR A 101 -18.92 10.71 -3.28
N ILE A 102 -19.59 9.84 -4.03
CA ILE A 102 -18.99 9.19 -5.20
C ILE A 102 -18.58 10.19 -6.29
N SER A 103 -19.20 11.39 -6.30
CA SER A 103 -18.85 12.46 -7.26
C SER A 103 -17.47 13.06 -7.04
N ASN A 104 -16.83 12.81 -5.89
CA ASN A 104 -15.43 13.18 -5.65
C ASN A 104 -14.47 12.58 -6.67
N LEU A 105 -14.83 11.45 -7.29
CA LEU A 105 -14.01 10.79 -8.32
C LEU A 105 -13.85 11.64 -9.59
N TRP A 106 -14.77 12.61 -9.84
CA TRP A 106 -14.73 13.43 -11.05
C TRP A 106 -14.96 14.94 -10.84
N ASN A 107 -15.51 15.37 -9.71
CA ASN A 107 -15.83 16.79 -9.50
C ASN A 107 -14.60 17.66 -9.25
N ASN A 108 -13.53 17.12 -8.69
CA ASN A 108 -12.36 17.89 -8.25
C ASN A 108 -11.28 18.00 -9.35
N GLY A 109 -11.66 18.40 -10.54
CA GLY A 109 -10.77 18.55 -11.70
C GLY A 109 -10.93 17.46 -12.74
N GLY A 110 -11.88 16.53 -12.53
CA GLY A 110 -12.15 15.39 -13.40
C GLY A 110 -11.30 14.18 -13.06
N PHE A 111 -11.61 13.06 -13.74
CA PHE A 111 -10.85 11.83 -13.60
C PHE A 111 -9.40 11.97 -14.11
N PHE A 112 -9.21 12.87 -15.06
CA PHE A 112 -7.89 13.27 -15.54
C PHE A 112 -7.60 14.69 -15.08
N PRO A 113 -6.54 14.94 -14.31
CA PRO A 113 -6.17 16.29 -13.89
C PRO A 113 -6.00 17.20 -15.09
N LYS A 114 -6.49 18.43 -14.99
CA LYS A 114 -6.24 19.47 -16.01
C LYS A 114 -4.72 19.62 -16.17
N GLY A 115 -4.24 19.55 -17.40
CA GLY A 115 -2.81 19.65 -17.69
C GLY A 115 -2.13 18.33 -18.06
N TRP A 116 -2.80 17.18 -17.97
CA TRP A 116 -2.21 15.89 -18.41
C TRP A 116 -1.87 15.90 -19.92
N PHE A 117 -2.64 16.65 -20.71
CA PHE A 117 -2.46 16.77 -22.16
C PHE A 117 -2.08 18.19 -22.60
N ASP A 118 -2.03 19.15 -21.67
CA ASP A 118 -1.55 20.49 -21.97
C ASP A 118 -0.02 20.50 -21.91
N ASN A 119 0.62 21.16 -22.89
CA ASN A 119 2.06 21.33 -22.98
C ASN A 119 2.65 22.24 -21.87
N THR A 120 1.98 22.37 -20.74
CA THR A 120 2.52 23.04 -19.57
C THR A 120 3.50 22.12 -18.86
N GLU A 121 4.69 22.61 -18.54
CA GLU A 121 5.77 21.85 -17.91
C GLU A 121 5.31 21.09 -16.66
N SER A 122 4.31 21.60 -15.95
CA SER A 122 3.74 20.97 -14.76
C SER A 122 2.96 19.67 -15.04
N GLY A 123 2.31 19.52 -16.20
CA GLY A 123 1.50 18.34 -16.53
C GLY A 123 2.34 17.11 -16.82
N TYR A 124 3.40 17.25 -17.59
CA TYR A 124 4.32 16.17 -17.89
C TYR A 124 5.06 15.65 -16.66
N GLN A 125 5.55 16.56 -15.82
CA GLN A 125 6.31 16.20 -14.62
C GLN A 125 5.43 15.48 -13.62
N GLY A 126 4.19 15.90 -13.44
CA GLY A 126 3.23 15.24 -12.58
C GLY A 126 2.89 13.82 -13.04
N LEU A 127 2.66 13.62 -14.35
CA LEU A 127 2.37 12.31 -14.92
C LEU A 127 3.58 11.35 -14.77
N LEU A 128 4.78 11.82 -15.12
CA LEU A 128 5.99 11.00 -15.02
C LEU A 128 6.29 10.61 -13.57
N ALA A 129 6.13 11.54 -12.62
CA ALA A 129 6.27 11.26 -11.20
C ALA A 129 5.22 10.25 -10.73
N ALA A 130 3.95 10.41 -11.14
CA ALA A 130 2.89 9.46 -10.82
C ALA A 130 3.17 8.08 -11.40
N MET A 131 3.65 7.98 -12.64
CA MET A 131 4.03 6.70 -13.25
C MET A 131 5.15 5.99 -12.48
N ALA A 132 6.16 6.73 -12.00
CA ALA A 132 7.23 6.15 -11.18
C ALA A 132 6.67 5.59 -9.86
N LEU A 133 5.78 6.31 -9.19
CA LEU A 133 5.11 5.85 -7.96
C LEU A 133 4.20 4.64 -8.22
N ILE A 134 3.46 4.64 -9.34
CA ILE A 134 2.63 3.51 -9.74
C ILE A 134 3.51 2.27 -9.97
N MET A 135 4.62 2.38 -10.68
CA MET A 135 5.55 1.26 -10.90
C MET A 135 6.08 0.71 -9.57
N PHE A 136 6.41 1.57 -8.62
CA PHE A 136 6.81 1.15 -7.28
C PHE A 136 5.68 0.42 -6.53
N SER A 137 4.44 0.90 -6.64
CA SER A 137 3.26 0.30 -5.98
C SER A 137 2.96 -1.12 -6.47
N PHE A 138 3.36 -1.47 -7.70
CA PHE A 138 3.23 -2.81 -8.27
C PHE A 138 4.50 -3.67 -8.08
N GLY A 139 5.51 -3.17 -7.40
CA GLY A 139 6.70 -3.96 -7.03
C GLY A 139 6.35 -5.20 -6.23
N GLY A 140 7.11 -6.28 -6.45
CA GLY A 140 6.87 -7.58 -5.82
C GLY A 140 6.06 -8.58 -6.68
N LEU A 141 5.44 -8.15 -7.79
CA LEU A 141 4.77 -9.07 -8.71
C LEU A 141 5.77 -10.03 -9.39
N GLU A 142 6.97 -9.58 -9.60
CA GLU A 142 8.10 -10.36 -10.16
C GLU A 142 8.53 -11.51 -9.25
N LEU A 143 8.21 -11.46 -7.95
CA LEU A 143 8.48 -12.56 -7.00
C LEU A 143 7.83 -13.86 -7.42
N ILE A 144 6.68 -13.83 -8.10
CA ILE A 144 6.04 -15.02 -8.65
C ILE A 144 6.98 -15.76 -9.60
N GLY A 145 7.75 -15.02 -10.40
CA GLY A 145 8.74 -15.60 -11.30
C GLY A 145 10.00 -16.12 -10.58
N ILE A 146 10.44 -15.41 -9.55
CA ILE A 146 11.63 -15.78 -8.77
C ILE A 146 11.36 -17.03 -7.93
N THR A 147 10.23 -17.08 -7.24
CA THR A 147 9.83 -18.23 -6.40
C THR A 147 9.30 -19.41 -7.19
N ALA A 148 9.16 -19.27 -8.52
CA ALA A 148 8.74 -20.35 -9.39
C ALA A 148 9.63 -21.59 -9.30
N ALA A 149 10.94 -21.40 -9.08
CA ALA A 149 11.91 -22.48 -8.95
C ALA A 149 11.73 -23.30 -7.65
N GLU A 150 11.08 -22.73 -6.65
CA GLU A 150 10.84 -23.34 -5.33
C GLU A 150 9.45 -24.01 -5.23
N ALA A 151 8.58 -23.77 -6.21
CA ALA A 151 7.24 -24.29 -6.22
C ALA A 151 7.20 -25.79 -6.50
N LYS A 152 6.40 -26.57 -5.72
CA LYS A 152 6.28 -28.03 -5.91
C LYS A 152 5.74 -28.44 -7.29
N ASN A 153 4.85 -27.61 -7.88
CA ASN A 153 4.26 -27.87 -9.20
C ASN A 153 4.19 -26.55 -9.99
N PRO A 154 5.32 -26.02 -10.50
CA PRO A 154 5.39 -24.70 -11.09
C PRO A 154 4.45 -24.52 -12.29
N GLU A 155 4.32 -25.55 -13.13
CA GLU A 155 3.44 -25.54 -14.32
C GLU A 155 1.96 -25.25 -14.01
N LYS A 156 1.48 -25.64 -12.84
CA LYS A 156 0.09 -25.39 -12.39
C LYS A 156 -0.01 -24.18 -11.48
N THR A 157 0.98 -23.98 -10.61
CA THR A 157 0.94 -22.96 -9.57
C THR A 157 1.16 -21.56 -10.13
N ILE A 158 2.12 -21.40 -11.07
CA ILE A 158 2.45 -20.09 -11.64
C ILE A 158 1.29 -19.48 -12.43
N PRO A 159 0.65 -20.19 -13.39
CA PRO A 159 -0.48 -19.63 -14.12
C PRO A 159 -1.63 -19.24 -13.20
N LYS A 160 -1.91 -20.04 -12.15
CA LYS A 160 -2.93 -19.74 -11.16
C LYS A 160 -2.57 -18.48 -10.36
N ALA A 161 -1.34 -18.36 -9.89
CA ALA A 161 -0.86 -17.18 -9.16
C ALA A 161 -0.93 -15.92 -10.03
N THR A 162 -0.49 -16.00 -11.29
CA THR A 162 -0.55 -14.88 -12.24
C THR A 162 -1.98 -14.41 -12.49
N ASN A 163 -2.92 -15.33 -12.69
CA ASN A 163 -4.33 -14.97 -12.85
C ASN A 163 -4.92 -14.33 -11.59
N GLN A 164 -4.53 -14.77 -10.40
CA GLN A 164 -4.97 -14.17 -9.14
C GLN A 164 -4.48 -12.74 -8.95
N VAL A 165 -3.33 -12.36 -9.54
CA VAL A 165 -2.82 -10.98 -9.49
C VAL A 165 -3.82 -9.99 -10.08
N ILE A 166 -4.48 -10.34 -11.19
CA ILE A 166 -5.45 -9.46 -11.85
C ILE A 166 -6.60 -9.14 -10.89
N TYR A 167 -7.16 -10.15 -10.23
CA TYR A 167 -8.24 -9.95 -9.25
C TYR A 167 -7.76 -9.17 -8.01
N ARG A 168 -6.53 -9.41 -7.57
CA ARG A 168 -5.94 -8.64 -6.48
C ARG A 168 -5.82 -7.16 -6.83
N ILE A 169 -5.35 -6.83 -8.02
CA ILE A 169 -5.25 -5.45 -8.50
C ILE A 169 -6.64 -4.81 -8.54
N LEU A 170 -7.62 -5.47 -9.16
CA LEU A 170 -8.97 -4.93 -9.28
C LEU A 170 -9.62 -4.69 -7.91
N ILE A 171 -9.51 -5.61 -6.99
CA ILE A 171 -10.16 -5.50 -5.67
C ILE A 171 -9.37 -4.58 -4.74
N PHE A 172 -8.07 -4.84 -4.57
CA PHE A 172 -7.29 -4.16 -3.52
C PHE A 172 -6.75 -2.80 -3.93
N TYR A 173 -6.44 -2.57 -5.21
CA TYR A 173 -6.01 -1.26 -5.68
C TYR A 173 -7.19 -0.45 -6.18
N VAL A 174 -7.88 -0.89 -7.21
CA VAL A 174 -8.98 -0.11 -7.81
C VAL A 174 -10.14 0.03 -6.83
N GLY A 175 -10.58 -1.06 -6.19
CA GLY A 175 -11.68 -1.04 -5.23
C GLY A 175 -11.39 -0.14 -4.02
N SER A 176 -10.21 -0.27 -3.42
CA SER A 176 -9.82 0.56 -2.28
C SER A 176 -9.71 2.05 -2.64
N LEU A 177 -9.11 2.39 -3.78
CA LEU A 177 -8.97 3.77 -4.22
C LEU A 177 -10.33 4.42 -4.55
N ILE A 178 -11.24 3.68 -5.19
CA ILE A 178 -12.61 4.18 -5.44
C ILE A 178 -13.28 4.55 -4.13
N ILE A 179 -13.23 3.70 -3.12
CA ILE A 179 -13.85 3.96 -1.82
C ILE A 179 -13.16 5.13 -1.11
N LEU A 180 -11.83 5.12 -1.07
CA LEU A 180 -11.04 6.12 -0.37
C LEU A 180 -11.28 7.52 -0.93
N PHE A 181 -11.22 7.69 -2.26
CA PHE A 181 -11.47 8.98 -2.90
C PHE A 181 -12.95 9.38 -2.90
N SER A 182 -13.87 8.42 -2.76
CA SER A 182 -15.28 8.75 -2.56
C SER A 182 -15.57 9.26 -1.16
N LEU A 183 -14.85 8.79 -0.14
CA LEU A 183 -15.00 9.24 1.25
C LEU A 183 -14.33 10.59 1.51
N SER A 184 -13.20 10.86 0.84
CA SER A 184 -12.47 12.12 1.01
C SER A 184 -11.93 12.60 -0.34
N PRO A 185 -12.14 13.90 -0.69
CA PRO A 185 -11.52 14.50 -1.86
C PRO A 185 -9.99 14.31 -1.82
N TRP A 186 -9.38 14.01 -2.96
CA TRP A 186 -7.93 13.75 -3.03
C TRP A 186 -7.08 14.95 -2.57
N GLN A 187 -7.60 16.19 -2.64
CA GLN A 187 -6.91 17.38 -2.15
C GLN A 187 -6.71 17.39 -0.63
N ASN A 188 -7.53 16.66 0.11
CA ASN A 188 -7.45 16.57 1.57
C ASN A 188 -6.42 15.51 2.03
N ILE A 189 -5.85 14.74 1.09
CA ILE A 189 -4.86 13.73 1.40
C ILE A 189 -3.50 14.41 1.49
N THR A 190 -2.94 14.45 2.70
CA THR A 190 -1.62 15.01 2.97
C THR A 190 -0.56 13.91 3.09
N THR A 191 0.70 14.30 3.03
CA THR A 191 1.84 13.37 3.25
C THR A 191 2.11 13.08 4.72
N ASP A 192 1.46 13.81 5.63
CA ASP A 192 1.74 13.75 7.07
C ASP A 192 1.01 12.60 7.78
N SER A 193 0.01 12.02 7.11
CA SER A 193 -0.75 10.89 7.63
C SER A 193 -1.08 9.89 6.55
N SER A 194 -1.37 8.65 6.96
CA SER A 194 -1.87 7.66 6.01
C SER A 194 -3.24 8.05 5.48
N PRO A 195 -3.51 7.96 4.17
CA PRO A 195 -4.83 8.21 3.61
C PRO A 195 -5.94 7.37 4.28
N PHE A 196 -5.61 6.16 4.70
CA PHE A 196 -6.54 5.30 5.43
C PHE A 196 -6.90 5.89 6.80
N ILE A 197 -5.91 6.42 7.53
CA ILE A 197 -6.13 7.08 8.83
C ILE A 197 -6.96 8.34 8.64
N THR A 198 -6.62 9.17 7.66
CA THR A 198 -7.35 10.42 7.37
C THR A 198 -8.82 10.16 7.07
N VAL A 199 -9.12 9.09 6.31
CA VAL A 199 -10.51 8.71 6.03
C VAL A 199 -11.23 8.28 7.30
N PHE A 200 -10.61 7.52 8.18
CA PHE A 200 -11.23 7.08 9.43
C PHE A 200 -11.34 8.23 10.46
N ASP A 201 -10.41 9.15 10.49
CA ASP A 201 -10.44 10.34 11.38
C ASP A 201 -11.56 11.32 11.01
N ASN A 202 -11.85 11.45 9.72
CA ASN A 202 -12.95 12.28 9.24
C ASN A 202 -14.36 11.71 9.58
N LEU A 203 -14.43 10.46 10.07
CA LEU A 203 -15.67 9.81 10.48
C LEU A 203 -16.10 10.18 11.92
N LYS A 204 -15.98 11.44 12.29
CA LYS A 204 -16.27 11.99 13.64
C LYS A 204 -17.69 11.75 14.17
N GLY A 205 -18.52 11.01 13.48
CA GLY A 205 -19.88 10.66 13.93
C GLY A 205 -20.02 9.32 14.64
N LEU A 206 -19.01 8.49 14.60
CA LEU A 206 -19.00 7.19 15.28
C LEU A 206 -17.94 7.26 16.38
N ASN A 207 -18.37 7.46 17.64
CA ASN A 207 -17.52 7.36 18.82
C ASN A 207 -16.95 5.92 18.94
N PHE A 208 -15.95 5.60 18.10
CA PHE A 208 -15.16 4.40 18.29
C PHE A 208 -14.08 4.71 19.32
N ASN A 209 -14.34 4.34 20.55
CA ASN A 209 -13.34 4.30 21.61
C ASN A 209 -12.35 3.16 21.29
N PHE A 210 -11.35 3.44 20.47
CA PHE A 210 -10.28 2.49 20.20
C PHE A 210 -9.13 2.82 21.15
N PHE A 211 -8.84 1.92 22.10
CA PHE A 211 -7.79 2.08 23.14
C PHE A 211 -7.94 3.29 24.06
N GLY A 212 -9.17 3.74 24.37
CA GLY A 212 -9.40 4.79 25.39
C GLY A 212 -9.04 6.21 24.95
N ARG A 213 -8.93 6.45 23.67
CA ARG A 213 -8.91 7.80 23.09
C ARG A 213 -10.20 8.02 22.28
N ASP A 214 -10.86 9.13 22.52
CA ASP A 214 -11.92 9.66 21.66
C ASP A 214 -11.25 10.12 20.37
N ILE A 215 -11.51 9.41 19.26
CA ILE A 215 -11.05 9.76 17.93
C ILE A 215 -12.16 10.55 17.24
#